data_e2d926b1ae3cfde59713d0746aed6a23
#
_entry.id   e2d926b1ae3cfde59713d0746aed6a23
#
_cell.length_a   1.000
_cell.length_b   1.000
_cell.length_c   1.000
_cell.angle_alpha   90.00
_cell.angle_beta   90.00
_cell.angle_gamma   90.00
#
_symmetry.space_group_name_H-M   'P 1'
#
loop_
_entity.id
_entity.type
_entity.pdbx_description
1 polymer ?
#
loop_
_entity_poly.entity_id
_entity_poly.type
_entity_poly.pdbx_seq_one_letter_code
_entity_poly.pdbx_strand_id
1 'polypeptide(L)'
;FGPLEIKPEQLRSFPNLPGSDEEPWDVLLSLLALDEQSGLAKLAERTGLTLEPEPRLEESASKFYELIPPALARERLVAGISSTGSAMTVATAQPMQPTIFAQLEDRLGMPIRLVLSPRGAVVNLINRGYEQKQDLVTEIVEEMPFDQSAIDSAAGSIRNATDLLQLARQTP
;
A
#
# COMPACT_ATOMS: atom_id res chain seq x y z
N PHE A 1 -17.02 -33.71 -2.49
CA PHE A 1 -16.65 -32.43 -3.08
C PHE A 1 -15.15 -32.45 -3.35
N GLY A 2 -14.78 -32.59 -4.63
CA GLY A 2 -13.41 -32.55 -5.05
C GLY A 2 -12.77 -31.16 -4.82
N PRO A 3 -11.45 -31.05 -4.72
CA PRO A 3 -10.78 -29.77 -4.61
C PRO A 3 -11.10 -28.93 -5.85
N LEU A 4 -11.65 -27.74 -5.63
CA LEU A 4 -11.80 -26.75 -6.67
C LEU A 4 -10.39 -26.33 -7.12
N GLU A 5 -9.93 -26.88 -8.24
CA GLU A 5 -8.73 -26.43 -8.90
C GLU A 5 -8.96 -25.05 -9.52
N ILE A 6 -8.76 -24.02 -8.73
CA ILE A 6 -8.69 -22.66 -9.28
C ILE A 6 -7.30 -22.51 -9.90
N LYS A 7 -7.22 -22.66 -11.21
CA LYS A 7 -5.99 -22.40 -11.94
C LYS A 7 -5.66 -20.89 -11.90
N PRO A 8 -4.39 -20.49 -11.84
CA PRO A 8 -4.01 -19.07 -11.88
C PRO A 8 -4.60 -18.31 -13.07
N GLU A 9 -4.87 -19.00 -14.18
CA GLU A 9 -5.51 -18.47 -15.37
C GLU A 9 -6.98 -18.11 -15.14
N GLN A 10 -7.66 -18.83 -14.25
CA GLN A 10 -9.05 -18.55 -13.89
C GLN A 10 -9.18 -17.29 -13.02
N LEU A 11 -8.16 -16.96 -12.26
CA LEU A 11 -8.11 -15.71 -11.50
C LEU A 11 -8.04 -14.47 -12.43
N ARG A 12 -7.51 -14.64 -13.64
CA ARG A 12 -7.46 -13.59 -14.67
C ARG A 12 -8.79 -13.42 -15.41
N SER A 13 -9.67 -14.40 -15.31
CA SER A 13 -10.91 -14.49 -16.09
C SER A 13 -12.16 -14.08 -15.33
N PHE A 14 -12.04 -13.66 -14.06
CA PHE A 14 -13.19 -13.09 -13.37
C PHE A 14 -13.48 -11.72 -13.96
N PRO A 15 -14.55 -11.58 -14.73
CA PRO A 15 -14.96 -10.28 -15.23
C PRO A 15 -15.26 -9.40 -14.01
N ASN A 16 -14.83 -8.16 -14.04
CA ASN A 16 -15.43 -7.14 -13.22
C ASN A 16 -16.94 -7.25 -13.43
N LEU A 17 -17.64 -7.78 -12.48
CA LEU A 17 -19.10 -7.81 -12.51
C LEU A 17 -19.55 -6.35 -12.61
N PRO A 18 -20.15 -5.95 -13.73
CA PRO A 18 -20.55 -4.55 -13.88
C PRO A 18 -21.59 -4.22 -12.80
N GLY A 19 -21.24 -3.30 -11.93
CA GLY A 19 -22.13 -2.75 -10.91
C GLY A 19 -21.90 -3.18 -9.46
N SER A 20 -20.83 -3.94 -9.15
CA SER A 20 -20.46 -4.17 -7.75
C SER A 20 -19.22 -3.34 -7.39
N ASP A 21 -19.35 -2.49 -6.38
CA ASP A 21 -18.22 -1.80 -5.74
C ASP A 21 -17.36 -2.75 -4.88
N GLU A 22 -17.70 -4.05 -4.88
CA GLU A 22 -17.00 -5.06 -4.10
C GLU A 22 -15.72 -5.51 -4.79
N GLU A 23 -14.66 -5.66 -4.02
CA GLU A 23 -13.40 -6.20 -4.52
C GLU A 23 -13.56 -7.66 -4.96
N PRO A 24 -12.90 -8.06 -6.07
CA PRO A 24 -13.03 -9.43 -6.61
C PRO A 24 -12.73 -10.54 -5.60
N TRP A 25 -11.82 -10.28 -4.67
CA TRP A 25 -11.47 -11.23 -3.62
C TRP A 25 -12.64 -11.45 -2.63
N ASP A 26 -13.29 -10.38 -2.21
CA ASP A 26 -14.43 -10.44 -1.30
C ASP A 26 -15.62 -11.17 -1.94
N VAL A 27 -15.85 -10.93 -3.23
CA VAL A 27 -16.86 -11.65 -4.01
C VAL A 27 -16.56 -13.16 -4.05
N LEU A 28 -15.30 -13.52 -4.29
CA LEU A 28 -14.89 -14.93 -4.32
C LEU A 28 -15.11 -15.63 -2.97
N LEU A 29 -14.72 -14.97 -1.87
CA LEU A 29 -14.94 -15.49 -0.52
C LEU A 29 -16.42 -15.73 -0.24
N SER A 30 -17.28 -14.79 -0.63
CA SER A 30 -18.73 -14.89 -0.47
C SER A 30 -19.30 -16.07 -1.28
N LEU A 31 -18.87 -16.22 -2.54
CA LEU A 31 -19.31 -17.31 -3.41
C LEU A 31 -18.91 -18.69 -2.89
N LEU A 32 -17.74 -18.79 -2.26
CA LEU A 32 -17.23 -20.04 -1.70
C LEU A 32 -17.67 -20.26 -0.25
N ALA A 33 -18.40 -19.32 0.35
CA ALA A 33 -18.80 -19.31 1.75
C ALA A 33 -17.61 -19.50 2.70
N LEU A 34 -16.50 -18.83 2.40
CA LEU A 34 -15.28 -18.86 3.18
C LEU A 34 -15.08 -17.55 3.94
N ASP A 35 -14.57 -17.65 5.15
CA ASP A 35 -14.03 -16.48 5.85
C ASP A 35 -12.65 -16.08 5.26
N GLU A 36 -12.21 -14.88 5.54
CA GLU A 36 -10.95 -14.35 5.01
C GLU A 36 -9.75 -15.25 5.32
N GLN A 37 -9.64 -15.70 6.55
CA GLN A 37 -8.50 -16.53 6.98
C GLN A 37 -8.46 -17.88 6.26
N SER A 38 -9.60 -18.57 6.15
CA SER A 38 -9.71 -19.83 5.43
C SER A 38 -9.44 -19.65 3.94
N GLY A 39 -9.92 -18.58 3.35
CA GLY A 39 -9.69 -18.25 1.95
C GLY A 39 -8.22 -17.98 1.65
N LEU A 40 -7.55 -17.19 2.47
CA LEU A 40 -6.12 -16.92 2.34
C LEU A 40 -5.28 -18.19 2.53
N ALA A 41 -5.62 -19.04 3.50
CA ALA A 41 -4.94 -20.31 3.72
C ALA A 41 -5.03 -21.24 2.51
N LYS A 42 -6.22 -21.35 1.92
CA LYS A 42 -6.42 -22.16 0.71
C LYS A 42 -5.65 -21.60 -0.48
N LEU A 43 -5.65 -20.28 -0.64
CA LEU A 43 -4.90 -19.65 -1.71
C LEU A 43 -3.39 -19.86 -1.54
N ALA A 44 -2.88 -19.74 -0.32
CA ALA A 44 -1.48 -19.99 -0.01
C ALA A 44 -1.05 -21.43 -0.38
N GLU A 45 -1.87 -22.42 -0.02
CA GLU A 45 -1.66 -23.82 -0.38
C GLU A 45 -1.59 -24.03 -1.90
N ARG A 46 -2.46 -23.34 -2.64
CA ARG A 46 -2.58 -23.53 -4.10
C ARG A 46 -1.51 -22.81 -4.90
N THR A 47 -1.10 -21.64 -4.44
CA THR A 47 -0.15 -20.79 -5.17
C THR A 47 1.29 -20.95 -4.69
N GLY A 48 1.50 -21.57 -3.53
CA GLY A 48 2.81 -21.63 -2.87
C GLY A 48 3.23 -20.31 -2.23
N LEU A 49 2.32 -19.33 -2.15
CA LEU A 49 2.58 -18.07 -1.45
C LEU A 49 2.58 -18.29 0.06
N THR A 50 3.38 -17.51 0.76
CA THR A 50 3.44 -17.56 2.22
C THR A 50 2.23 -16.85 2.82
N LEU A 51 1.57 -17.47 3.78
CA LEU A 51 0.55 -16.84 4.62
C LEU A 51 1.22 -16.38 5.93
N GLU A 52 1.17 -15.09 6.19
CA GLU A 52 1.70 -14.49 7.41
C GLU A 52 0.55 -13.81 8.18
N PRO A 53 0.01 -14.45 9.22
CA PRO A 53 -1.10 -13.88 9.98
C PRO A 53 -0.73 -12.61 10.76
N GLU A 54 0.51 -12.51 11.20
CA GLU A 54 1.04 -11.39 11.98
C GLU A 54 2.38 -10.90 11.41
N PRO A 55 2.36 -10.26 10.23
CA PRO A 55 3.59 -9.78 9.61
C PRO A 55 4.21 -8.67 10.46
N ARG A 56 5.54 -8.68 10.55
CA ARG A 56 6.30 -7.67 11.28
C ARG A 56 6.93 -6.67 10.32
N LEU A 57 6.78 -5.40 10.64
CA LEU A 57 7.40 -4.34 9.89
C LEU A 57 8.89 -4.24 10.23
N GLU A 58 9.75 -4.30 9.20
CA GLU A 58 11.19 -4.09 9.31
C GLU A 58 11.58 -2.71 8.76
N GLU A 59 12.65 -2.14 9.29
CA GLU A 59 13.19 -0.85 8.83
C GLU A 59 13.57 -0.87 7.34
N SER A 60 13.97 -2.02 6.83
CA SER A 60 14.30 -2.22 5.42
C SER A 60 13.15 -1.94 4.46
N ALA A 61 11.90 -1.93 4.95
CA ALA A 61 10.72 -1.61 4.17
C ALA A 61 10.47 -0.09 4.02
N SER A 62 11.29 0.78 4.58
CA SER A 62 11.09 2.24 4.56
C SER A 62 10.88 2.79 3.15
N LYS A 63 11.58 2.27 2.17
CA LYS A 63 11.45 2.66 0.77
C LYS A 63 10.02 2.49 0.22
N PHE A 64 9.29 1.47 0.65
CA PHE A 64 7.90 1.29 0.28
C PHE A 64 7.05 2.50 0.71
N TYR A 65 7.20 2.92 1.95
CA TYR A 65 6.42 4.02 2.54
C TYR A 65 6.85 5.40 2.03
N GLU A 66 8.04 5.52 1.48
CA GLU A 66 8.52 6.73 0.81
C GLU A 66 7.94 6.89 -0.61
N LEU A 67 7.87 5.80 -1.35
CA LEU A 67 7.50 5.80 -2.78
C LEU A 67 6.03 5.52 -3.05
N ILE A 68 5.35 4.81 -2.16
CA ILE A 68 3.95 4.44 -2.33
C ILE A 68 3.07 5.38 -1.50
N PRO A 69 2.08 6.06 -2.13
CA PRO A 69 1.18 6.95 -1.40
C PRO A 69 0.31 6.19 -0.38
N PRO A 70 0.03 6.78 0.81
CA PRO A 70 -0.82 6.15 1.82
C PRO A 70 -2.21 5.78 1.31
N ALA A 71 -2.79 6.62 0.47
CA ALA A 71 -4.11 6.38 -0.12
C ALA A 71 -4.13 5.10 -0.96
N LEU A 72 -3.11 4.89 -1.80
CA LEU A 72 -2.98 3.69 -2.62
C LEU A 72 -2.81 2.44 -1.76
N ALA A 73 -1.96 2.50 -0.75
CA ALA A 73 -1.71 1.39 0.16
C ALA A 73 -2.99 0.97 0.91
N ARG A 74 -3.77 1.93 1.39
CA ARG A 74 -5.02 1.68 2.10
C ARG A 74 -6.13 1.18 1.19
N GLU A 75 -6.28 1.77 0.03
CA GLU A 75 -7.29 1.39 -0.94
C GLU A 75 -7.06 -0.03 -1.48
N ARG A 76 -5.81 -0.38 -1.72
CA ARG A 76 -5.43 -1.67 -2.32
C ARG A 76 -4.98 -2.72 -1.32
N LEU A 77 -4.95 -2.39 -0.03
CA LEU A 77 -4.54 -3.27 1.06
C LEU A 77 -3.19 -3.95 0.79
N VAL A 78 -2.19 -3.13 0.55
CA VAL A 78 -0.80 -3.54 0.35
C VAL A 78 0.12 -2.81 1.33
N ALA A 79 1.05 -3.52 1.92
CA ALA A 79 1.98 -2.96 2.89
C ALA A 79 3.37 -3.60 2.74
N GLY A 80 4.42 -2.77 2.70
CA GLY A 80 5.80 -3.27 2.73
C GLY A 80 6.15 -3.86 4.09
N ILE A 81 6.79 -5.02 4.08
CA ILE A 81 7.24 -5.71 5.30
C ILE A 81 8.75 -5.55 5.46
N SER A 82 9.50 -5.90 4.43
CA SER A 82 10.96 -5.91 4.43
C SER A 82 11.52 -5.80 3.01
N SER A 83 12.80 -5.46 2.92
CA SER A 83 13.51 -5.42 1.65
C SER A 83 14.87 -6.11 1.79
N THR A 84 15.22 -6.90 0.80
CA THR A 84 16.55 -7.53 0.72
C THR A 84 17.55 -6.72 -0.10
N GLY A 85 17.13 -5.54 -0.59
CA GLY A 85 17.91 -4.73 -1.53
C GLY A 85 17.66 -5.08 -2.99
N SER A 86 17.30 -6.31 -3.30
CA SER A 86 16.95 -6.78 -4.65
C SER A 86 15.46 -7.02 -4.85
N ALA A 87 14.70 -7.18 -3.78
CA ALA A 87 13.25 -7.39 -3.81
C ALA A 87 12.59 -6.82 -2.55
N MET A 88 11.38 -6.34 -2.71
CA MET A 88 10.54 -5.87 -1.60
C MET A 88 9.51 -6.94 -1.25
N THR A 89 9.43 -7.32 0.02
CA THR A 89 8.36 -8.19 0.51
C THR A 89 7.15 -7.34 0.87
N VAL A 90 6.02 -7.64 0.24
CA VAL A 90 4.76 -6.90 0.38
C VAL A 90 3.67 -7.82 0.87
N ALA A 91 3.01 -7.44 1.98
CA ALA A 91 1.82 -8.11 2.46
C ALA A 91 0.58 -7.58 1.72
N THR A 92 -0.31 -8.47 1.35
CA THR A 92 -1.58 -8.10 0.73
C THR A 92 -2.74 -8.90 1.33
N ALA A 93 -3.87 -8.22 1.51
CA ALA A 93 -5.16 -8.85 1.83
C ALA A 93 -6.08 -8.94 0.61
N GLN A 94 -5.64 -8.40 -0.54
CA GLN A 94 -6.34 -8.41 -1.82
C GLN A 94 -5.46 -9.05 -2.89
N PRO A 95 -5.33 -10.38 -2.91
CA PRO A 95 -4.37 -11.06 -3.80
C PRO A 95 -4.75 -11.03 -5.28
N MET A 96 -5.96 -10.63 -5.62
CA MET A 96 -6.49 -10.65 -7.00
C MET A 96 -6.31 -9.31 -7.72
N GLN A 97 -5.13 -8.69 -7.61
CA GLN A 97 -4.83 -7.38 -8.18
C GLN A 97 -3.49 -7.38 -8.93
N PRO A 98 -3.30 -8.19 -9.99
CA PRO A 98 -1.99 -8.29 -10.65
C PRO A 98 -1.52 -6.97 -11.25
N THR A 99 -2.42 -6.11 -11.72
CA THR A 99 -2.09 -4.79 -12.25
C THR A 99 -1.48 -3.88 -11.18
N ILE A 100 -2.02 -3.92 -9.97
CA ILE A 100 -1.50 -3.14 -8.84
C ILE A 100 -0.10 -3.60 -8.45
N PHE A 101 0.14 -4.90 -8.44
CA PHE A 101 1.46 -5.45 -8.11
C PHE A 101 2.50 -5.03 -9.14
N ALA A 102 2.17 -5.03 -10.42
CA ALA A 102 3.03 -4.51 -11.48
C ALA A 102 3.32 -3.01 -11.29
N GLN A 103 2.34 -2.21 -10.93
CA GLN A 103 2.52 -0.79 -10.63
C GLN A 103 3.44 -0.56 -9.42
N LEU A 104 3.33 -1.40 -8.39
CA LEU A 104 4.21 -1.34 -7.23
C LEU A 104 5.66 -1.63 -7.60
N GLU A 105 5.91 -2.64 -8.42
CA GLU A 105 7.23 -2.95 -8.93
C GLU A 105 7.84 -1.79 -9.72
N ASP A 106 7.05 -1.16 -10.58
CA ASP A 106 7.48 0.01 -11.36
C ASP A 106 7.85 1.19 -10.46
N ARG A 107 7.03 1.48 -9.45
CA ARG A 107 7.28 2.58 -8.51
C ARG A 107 8.47 2.33 -7.60
N LEU A 108 8.63 1.10 -7.14
CA LEU A 108 9.73 0.71 -6.26
C LEU A 108 11.04 0.51 -7.03
N GLY A 109 10.98 0.25 -8.33
CA GLY A 109 12.15 -0.05 -9.14
C GLY A 109 12.79 -1.40 -8.82
N MET A 110 12.03 -2.32 -8.22
CA MET A 110 12.47 -3.65 -7.86
C MET A 110 11.30 -4.64 -7.87
N PRO A 111 11.55 -5.94 -8.07
CA PRO A 111 10.50 -6.94 -7.98
C PRO A 111 9.94 -7.04 -6.56
N ILE A 112 8.66 -7.39 -6.46
CA ILE A 112 8.01 -7.63 -5.17
C ILE A 112 7.83 -9.13 -4.93
N ARG A 113 7.92 -9.51 -3.65
CA ARG A 113 7.55 -10.83 -3.18
C ARG A 113 6.27 -10.69 -2.37
N LEU A 114 5.20 -11.35 -2.81
CA LEU A 114 3.92 -11.28 -2.14
C LEU A 114 3.83 -12.24 -0.96
N VAL A 115 3.27 -11.74 0.12
CA VAL A 115 2.88 -12.51 1.30
C VAL A 115 1.41 -12.24 1.55
N LEU A 116 0.64 -13.28 1.81
CA LEU A 116 -0.78 -13.16 2.12
C LEU A 116 -0.95 -12.86 3.61
N SER A 117 -1.73 -11.84 3.92
CA SER A 117 -2.02 -11.45 5.31
C SER A 117 -3.48 -11.02 5.45
N PRO A 118 -4.10 -11.22 6.63
CA PRO A 118 -5.45 -10.74 6.88
C PRO A 118 -5.54 -9.21 6.76
N ARG A 119 -6.72 -8.72 6.41
CA ARG A 119 -6.99 -7.28 6.24
C ARG A 119 -6.56 -6.45 7.44
N GLY A 120 -6.92 -6.87 8.66
CA GLY A 120 -6.55 -6.17 9.89
C GLY A 120 -5.04 -6.07 10.09
N ALA A 121 -4.30 -7.12 9.77
CA ALA A 121 -2.84 -7.13 9.84
C ALA A 121 -2.20 -6.17 8.83
N VAL A 122 -2.72 -6.14 7.60
CA VAL A 122 -2.23 -5.22 6.55
C VAL A 122 -2.51 -3.76 6.93
N VAL A 123 -3.70 -3.45 7.45
CA VAL A 123 -4.04 -2.10 7.93
C VAL A 123 -3.11 -1.66 9.05
N ASN A 124 -2.81 -2.54 10.00
CA ASN A 124 -1.86 -2.24 11.07
C ASN A 124 -0.45 -1.96 10.54
N LEU A 125 0.02 -2.73 9.56
CA LEU A 125 1.31 -2.47 8.91
C LEU A 125 1.35 -1.13 8.20
N ILE A 126 0.29 -0.77 7.48
CA ILE A 126 0.17 0.50 6.78
C ILE A 126 0.28 1.65 7.80
N ASN A 127 -0.49 1.59 8.87
CA ASN A 127 -0.48 2.62 9.90
C ASN A 127 0.91 2.77 10.53
N ARG A 128 1.53 1.66 10.94
CA ARG A 128 2.87 1.67 11.53
C ARG A 128 3.93 2.19 10.57
N GLY A 129 3.89 1.78 9.31
CA GLY A 129 4.86 2.19 8.31
C GLY A 129 4.85 3.68 8.04
N TYR A 130 3.67 4.28 7.92
CA TYR A 130 3.55 5.72 7.70
C TYR A 130 3.78 6.55 8.97
N GLU A 131 3.46 6.01 10.16
CA GLU A 131 3.84 6.63 11.45
C GLU A 131 5.35 6.70 11.60
N GLN A 132 6.07 5.61 11.39
CA GLN A 132 7.54 5.59 11.45
C GLN A 132 8.16 6.58 10.47
N LYS A 133 7.60 6.73 9.29
CA LYS A 133 8.03 7.74 8.32
C LYS A 133 7.87 9.15 8.87
N GLN A 134 6.76 9.45 9.51
CA GLN A 134 6.52 10.76 10.13
C GLN A 134 7.51 11.03 11.28
N ASP A 135 7.75 10.05 12.12
CA ASP A 135 8.70 10.16 13.23
C ASP A 135 10.11 10.43 12.74
N LEU A 136 10.57 9.74 11.70
CA LEU A 136 11.88 9.97 11.08
C LEU A 136 11.97 11.37 10.49
N VAL A 137 10.94 11.86 9.82
CA VAL A 137 10.92 13.21 9.26
C VAL A 137 10.96 14.25 10.38
N THR A 138 10.24 14.04 11.46
CA THR A 138 10.24 14.93 12.63
C THR A 138 11.62 14.96 13.30
N GLU A 139 12.25 13.81 13.48
CA GLU A 139 13.60 13.71 14.04
C GLU A 139 14.64 14.43 13.18
N ILE A 140 14.61 14.26 11.87
CA ILE A 140 15.50 14.97 10.94
C ILE A 140 15.29 16.48 11.00
N VAL A 141 14.05 16.94 11.09
CA VAL A 141 13.73 18.37 11.22
C VAL A 141 14.20 18.93 12.56
N GLU A 142 14.11 18.18 13.64
CA GLU A 142 14.62 18.59 14.96
C GLU A 142 16.15 18.63 15.02
N GLU A 143 16.84 17.74 14.31
CA GLU A 143 18.31 17.70 14.22
C GLU A 143 18.90 18.74 13.26
N MET A 144 18.10 19.27 12.33
CA MET A 144 18.56 20.33 11.45
C MET A 144 18.78 21.62 12.24
N PRO A 145 19.94 22.32 12.05
CA PRO A 145 20.14 23.61 12.65
C PRO A 145 19.05 24.56 12.16
N PHE A 146 18.33 25.13 13.10
CA PHE A 146 17.20 26.02 12.87
C PHE A 146 17.74 27.33 12.25
N ASP A 147 17.68 27.46 10.94
CA ASP A 147 17.98 28.71 10.27
C ASP A 147 16.67 29.51 10.15
N GLN A 148 16.53 30.45 11.09
CA GLN A 148 15.36 31.34 11.15
C GLN A 148 15.18 32.12 9.84
N SER A 149 16.28 32.42 9.15
CA SER A 149 16.24 33.16 7.88
C SER A 149 15.62 32.35 6.75
N ALA A 150 15.80 31.05 6.72
CA ALA A 150 15.17 30.16 5.73
C ALA A 150 13.65 30.05 5.92
N ILE A 151 13.19 30.04 7.17
CA ILE A 151 11.76 30.01 7.50
C ILE A 151 11.10 31.33 7.15
N ASP A 152 11.71 32.46 7.46
CA ASP A 152 11.21 33.79 7.11
C ASP A 152 11.13 33.97 5.60
N SER A 153 12.10 33.46 4.85
CA SER A 153 12.06 33.46 3.38
C SER A 153 10.94 32.59 2.81
N ALA A 154 10.75 31.38 3.36
CA ALA A 154 9.68 30.48 2.96
C ALA A 154 8.29 31.07 3.30
N ALA A 155 8.13 31.65 4.48
CA ALA A 155 6.89 32.31 4.90
C ALA A 155 6.58 33.54 4.02
N GLY A 156 7.58 34.32 3.67
CA GLY A 156 7.47 35.45 2.74
C GLY A 156 7.02 35.02 1.34
N SER A 157 7.57 33.93 0.83
CA SER A 157 7.18 33.36 -0.48
C SER A 157 5.74 32.89 -0.50
N ILE A 158 5.27 32.25 0.57
CA ILE A 158 3.88 31.78 0.70
C ILE A 158 2.89 32.96 0.77
N ARG A 159 3.22 34.02 1.50
CA ARG A 159 2.39 35.25 1.56
C ARG A 159 2.28 35.92 0.20
N ASN A 160 3.39 36.04 -0.53
CA ASN A 160 3.39 36.62 -1.87
C ASN A 160 2.54 35.79 -2.86
N ALA A 161 2.60 34.47 -2.78
CA ALA A 161 1.77 33.60 -3.60
C ALA A 161 0.28 33.75 -3.28
N THR A 162 -0.08 33.91 -2.01
CA THR A 162 -1.46 34.16 -1.56
C THR A 162 -1.97 35.51 -2.05
N ASP A 163 -1.17 36.56 -1.97
CA ASP A 163 -1.51 37.89 -2.46
C ASP A 163 -1.71 37.91 -3.97
N LEU A 164 -0.89 37.20 -4.74
CA LEU A 164 -1.03 37.06 -6.17
C LEU A 164 -2.33 36.32 -6.56
N LEU A 165 -2.71 35.29 -5.81
CA LEU A 165 -3.96 34.58 -6.00
C LEU A 165 -5.18 35.45 -5.68
N GLN A 166 -5.11 36.31 -4.68
CA GLN A 166 -6.17 37.25 -4.36
C GLN A 166 -6.31 38.34 -5.44
N LEU A 167 -5.21 38.87 -5.96
CA LEU A 167 -5.18 39.80 -7.07
C LEU A 167 -5.80 39.20 -8.35
N ALA A 168 -5.53 37.92 -8.65
CA ALA A 168 -6.08 37.22 -9.78
C ALA A 168 -7.61 37.03 -9.67
N ARG A 169 -8.15 36.95 -8.44
CA ARG A 169 -9.60 36.85 -8.20
C ARG A 169 -10.35 38.18 -8.26
N GLN A 170 -9.64 39.31 -8.11
CA GLN A 170 -10.25 40.66 -8.12
C GLN A 170 -10.31 41.27 -9.52
N THR A 171 -9.71 40.63 -10.52
CA THR A 171 -9.82 41.12 -11.92
C THR A 171 -11.10 40.56 -12.55
N PRO A 172 -12.06 41.42 -13.00
CA PRO A 172 -13.28 40.96 -13.68
C PRO A 172 -12.99 40.31 -15.03
#